data_d6ae29922c67d8edb1db9e4a5c056d31
#
_entry.id   d6ae29922c67d8edb1db9e4a5c056d31
#
_cell.length_a   1.000
_cell.length_b   1.000
_cell.length_c   1.000
_cell.angle_alpha   90.00
_cell.angle_beta   90.00
_cell.angle_gamma   90.00
#
_symmetry.space_group_name_H-M   'P 1'
#
loop_
_entity.id
_entity.type
_entity.pdbx_description
1 polymer ?
#
loop_
_entity_poly.entity_id
_entity_poly.type
_entity_poly.pdbx_seq_one_letter_code
_entity_poly.pdbx_strand_id
1 'polypeptide(L)'
;MATYLYRIGKLAYRRKGIVLATWLTILVLAGVGAATLSGPTANSFSIPGTPAQAALDLQSERFGSAEDPLNAVSAQYVFAAPEGESLDTPAYTAAIDATIAEIDKIDEVNPSVKPGGEKPLANPVAGNESIVEQYNEKATEAGTAPDVAAANAAALSPLSPNGNIGIIDVPISGDLADVTDELRTELGDAAAPARDAGLTVAIGGTVAQDGSPPGGTSELVGLAVAAVVLLIMFGSAAAAGLPLITAIVGIGISSLTITTASGFASLTSFTPILAVMIGLAVAIDYSLFILARYRHELTLTDNREEAVGRAVGTAGSAVVFAGATVIIALVALRVVGIPFLSQMGYAAGLAVLIAVLIALTFLPAMLGLFKGKAFAGKIKFVNTTDPEDPNAPPTNGLRWARALVKRPAVGLIAGVVLLAVIAGPVTGLSLALPSTATADPSTPARQAYDLTRRRVRSW
;
A
#
# COMPACT_ATOMS: atom_id res chain seq x y z
N MET A 1 -34.38 11.89 10.48
CA MET A 1 -33.11 11.90 9.77
C MET A 1 -33.29 12.31 8.30
N ALA A 2 -34.11 11.64 7.53
CA ALA A 2 -34.35 11.93 6.09
C ALA A 2 -34.72 13.40 5.81
N THR A 3 -35.56 14.04 6.64
CA THR A 3 -35.97 15.45 6.51
C THR A 3 -34.79 16.42 6.64
N TYR A 4 -33.84 16.14 7.53
CA TYR A 4 -32.63 16.97 7.67
C TYR A 4 -31.72 16.81 6.45
N LEU A 5 -31.49 15.59 5.98
CA LEU A 5 -30.68 15.31 4.81
C LEU A 5 -31.29 15.90 3.55
N TYR A 6 -32.60 15.83 3.40
CA TYR A 6 -33.35 16.54 2.35
C TYR A 6 -33.05 18.05 2.35
N ARG A 7 -33.08 18.70 3.52
CA ARG A 7 -32.77 20.14 3.65
C ARG A 7 -31.31 20.43 3.32
N ILE A 8 -30.38 19.56 3.75
CA ILE A 8 -28.94 19.68 3.43
C ILE A 8 -28.74 19.60 1.92
N GLY A 9 -29.34 18.61 1.25
CA GLY A 9 -29.25 18.46 -0.19
C GLY A 9 -29.75 19.67 -0.97
N LYS A 10 -30.92 20.22 -0.57
CA LYS A 10 -31.43 21.46 -1.17
C LYS A 10 -30.55 22.67 -0.91
N LEU A 11 -30.03 22.81 0.32
CA LEU A 11 -29.13 23.90 0.67
C LEU A 11 -27.84 23.83 -0.14
N ALA A 12 -27.24 22.65 -0.26
CA ALA A 12 -26.02 22.43 -1.03
C ALA A 12 -26.24 22.73 -2.50
N TYR A 13 -27.36 22.31 -3.08
CA TYR A 13 -27.73 22.62 -4.46
C TYR A 13 -27.92 24.12 -4.68
N ARG A 14 -28.63 24.81 -3.80
CA ARG A 14 -28.88 26.26 -3.88
C ARG A 14 -27.62 27.08 -3.69
N ARG A 15 -26.86 26.78 -2.62
CA ARG A 15 -25.65 27.52 -2.24
C ARG A 15 -24.39 26.83 -2.74
N LYS A 16 -24.45 26.23 -3.93
CA LYS A 16 -23.37 25.47 -4.55
C LYS A 16 -22.00 26.18 -4.50
N GLY A 17 -21.95 27.49 -4.78
CA GLY A 17 -20.70 28.24 -4.73
C GLY A 17 -20.06 28.26 -3.35
N ILE A 18 -20.86 28.44 -2.31
CA ILE A 18 -20.36 28.42 -0.91
C ILE A 18 -19.88 27.02 -0.56
N VAL A 19 -20.66 25.97 -0.85
CA VAL A 19 -20.28 24.58 -0.53
C VAL A 19 -19.02 24.17 -1.25
N LEU A 20 -18.91 24.45 -2.57
CA LEU A 20 -17.70 24.14 -3.34
C LEU A 20 -16.49 24.94 -2.84
N ALA A 21 -16.66 26.24 -2.51
CA ALA A 21 -15.60 27.04 -1.94
C ALA A 21 -15.15 26.51 -0.57
N THR A 22 -16.09 26.08 0.29
CA THR A 22 -15.77 25.47 1.60
C THR A 22 -14.92 24.21 1.42
N TRP A 23 -15.32 23.29 0.54
CA TRP A 23 -14.55 22.07 0.29
C TRP A 23 -13.19 22.33 -0.34
N LEU A 24 -13.11 23.34 -1.24
CA LEU A 24 -11.81 23.77 -1.80
C LEU A 24 -10.92 24.38 -0.73
N THR A 25 -11.49 25.19 0.16
CA THR A 25 -10.74 25.75 1.30
C THR A 25 -10.23 24.65 2.22
N ILE A 26 -11.06 23.65 2.56
CA ILE A 26 -10.63 22.49 3.34
C ILE A 26 -9.49 21.74 2.64
N LEU A 27 -9.58 21.51 1.34
CA LEU A 27 -8.53 20.86 0.54
C LEU A 27 -7.22 21.66 0.60
N VAL A 28 -7.29 22.98 0.42
CA VAL A 28 -6.10 23.85 0.48
C VAL A 28 -5.51 23.85 1.90
N LEU A 29 -6.34 23.98 2.94
CA LEU A 29 -5.87 23.93 4.33
C LEU A 29 -5.24 22.58 4.68
N ALA A 30 -5.82 21.47 4.24
CA ALA A 30 -5.22 20.14 4.39
C ALA A 30 -3.89 20.05 3.65
N GLY A 31 -3.78 20.62 2.43
CA GLY A 31 -2.54 20.67 1.67
C GLY A 31 -1.44 21.50 2.36
N VAL A 32 -1.79 22.68 2.88
CA VAL A 32 -0.86 23.49 3.67
C VAL A 32 -0.45 22.76 4.95
N GLY A 33 -1.40 22.12 5.64
CA GLY A 33 -1.11 21.32 6.82
C GLY A 33 -0.13 20.18 6.51
N ALA A 34 -0.36 19.44 5.43
CA ALA A 34 0.54 18.38 4.99
C ALA A 34 1.94 18.90 4.64
N ALA A 35 2.04 20.07 3.99
CA ALA A 35 3.33 20.65 3.62
C ALA A 35 4.13 21.23 4.80
N THR A 36 3.46 21.66 5.87
CA THR A 36 4.12 22.40 6.96
C THR A 36 4.17 21.66 8.29
N LEU A 37 3.27 20.72 8.52
CA LEU A 37 3.05 20.03 9.80
C LEU A 37 3.25 18.51 9.71
N SER A 38 3.58 17.96 8.54
CA SER A 38 3.86 16.52 8.42
C SER A 38 5.13 16.14 9.17
N GLY A 39 5.12 14.98 9.79
CA GLY A 39 6.28 14.36 10.42
C GLY A 39 6.63 13.03 9.74
N PRO A 40 7.79 12.45 10.11
CA PRO A 40 8.19 11.15 9.59
C PRO A 40 7.16 10.08 9.97
N THR A 41 6.95 9.14 9.07
CA THR A 41 6.14 7.95 9.34
C THR A 41 7.04 6.87 9.94
N ALA A 42 6.59 6.22 11.00
CA ALA A 42 7.34 5.14 11.62
C ALA A 42 6.92 3.79 11.01
N ASN A 43 7.89 2.97 10.64
CA ASN A 43 7.63 1.59 10.21
C ASN A 43 7.64 0.60 11.39
N SER A 44 7.50 1.08 12.64
CA SER A 44 7.53 0.24 13.83
C SER A 44 6.34 -0.72 13.87
N PHE A 45 6.64 -1.98 13.60
CA PHE A 45 5.69 -3.07 13.72
C PHE A 45 5.77 -3.66 15.12
N SER A 46 5.03 -3.06 16.06
CA SER A 46 5.00 -3.49 17.45
C SER A 46 3.73 -4.26 17.75
N ILE A 47 3.85 -5.44 18.36
CA ILE A 47 2.74 -6.26 18.85
C ILE A 47 2.89 -6.40 20.37
N PRO A 48 2.37 -5.43 21.15
CA PRO A 48 2.51 -5.42 22.60
C PRO A 48 1.97 -6.70 23.24
N GLY A 49 2.65 -7.16 24.29
CA GLY A 49 2.24 -8.33 25.06
C GLY A 49 2.67 -9.67 24.47
N THR A 50 3.43 -9.68 23.38
CA THR A 50 4.01 -10.92 22.83
C THR A 50 5.43 -11.15 23.39
N PRO A 51 5.87 -12.42 23.55
CA PRO A 51 7.25 -12.73 23.94
C PRO A 51 8.29 -12.18 22.95
N ALA A 52 7.96 -12.14 21.66
CA ALA A 52 8.82 -11.57 20.63
C ALA A 52 9.04 -10.07 20.84
N GLN A 53 7.98 -9.31 21.14
CA GLN A 53 8.10 -7.89 21.44
C GLN A 53 8.94 -7.66 22.71
N ALA A 54 8.70 -8.44 23.77
CA ALA A 54 9.48 -8.34 24.99
C ALA A 54 10.98 -8.64 24.75
N ALA A 55 11.31 -9.54 23.83
CA ALA A 55 12.69 -9.82 23.45
C ALA A 55 13.31 -8.65 22.68
N LEU A 56 12.57 -8.01 21.75
CA LEU A 56 13.02 -6.82 21.03
C LEU A 56 13.23 -5.63 21.97
N ASP A 57 12.28 -5.41 22.90
CA ASP A 57 12.38 -4.35 23.90
C ASP A 57 13.63 -4.54 24.79
N LEU A 58 13.87 -5.79 25.24
CA LEU A 58 15.07 -6.13 26.02
C LEU A 58 16.36 -5.96 25.21
N GLN A 59 16.34 -6.30 23.93
CA GLN A 59 17.46 -6.10 23.03
C GLN A 59 17.79 -4.62 22.89
N SER A 60 16.79 -3.77 22.64
CA SER A 60 16.98 -2.32 22.52
C SER A 60 17.45 -1.69 23.82
N GLU A 61 16.98 -2.15 24.98
CA GLU A 61 17.40 -1.69 26.30
C GLU A 61 18.86 -2.06 26.62
N ARG A 62 19.28 -3.28 26.26
CA ARG A 62 20.59 -3.82 26.64
C ARG A 62 21.71 -3.47 25.67
N PHE A 63 21.40 -3.33 24.38
CA PHE A 63 22.40 -3.11 23.33
C PHE A 63 22.33 -1.70 22.71
N GLY A 64 21.47 -0.85 23.28
CA GLY A 64 21.18 0.47 22.72
C GLY A 64 20.26 0.39 21.50
N SER A 65 19.59 1.47 21.21
CA SER A 65 18.81 1.61 19.97
C SER A 65 19.75 1.85 18.78
N ALA A 66 20.57 0.87 18.44
CA ALA A 66 20.88 0.68 17.03
C ALA A 66 19.50 0.53 16.34
N GLU A 67 19.27 1.29 15.29
CA GLU A 67 18.05 1.37 14.51
C GLU A 67 17.21 0.09 14.60
N ASP A 68 15.93 0.20 15.01
CA ASP A 68 15.05 -0.96 15.19
C ASP A 68 15.25 -1.92 14.00
N PRO A 69 15.76 -3.14 14.19
CA PRO A 69 16.15 -4.03 13.07
C PRO A 69 15.02 -4.32 12.11
N LEU A 70 13.76 -4.09 12.55
CA LEU A 70 12.57 -4.23 11.72
C LEU A 70 12.29 -2.99 10.84
N ASN A 71 12.93 -1.87 11.13
CA ASN A 71 12.74 -0.59 10.42
C ASN A 71 13.98 -0.16 9.65
N ALA A 72 15.13 -0.81 9.87
CA ALA A 72 16.36 -0.49 9.18
C ALA A 72 16.20 -0.69 7.67
N VAL A 73 16.48 0.36 6.92
CA VAL A 73 16.55 0.27 5.46
C VAL A 73 17.93 -0.24 5.08
N SER A 74 17.97 -1.31 4.31
CA SER A 74 19.24 -1.90 3.87
C SER A 74 19.15 -2.40 2.43
N ALA A 75 20.27 -2.29 1.73
CA ALA A 75 20.53 -2.99 0.49
C ALA A 75 21.42 -4.20 0.77
N GLN A 76 21.04 -5.36 0.30
CA GLN A 76 21.83 -6.57 0.43
C GLN A 76 22.40 -6.96 -0.93
N TYR A 77 23.70 -6.77 -1.10
CA TYR A 77 24.40 -7.23 -2.31
C TYR A 77 24.80 -8.69 -2.16
N VAL A 78 24.33 -9.52 -3.09
CA VAL A 78 24.66 -10.93 -3.15
C VAL A 78 25.49 -11.16 -4.40
N PHE A 79 26.76 -11.49 -4.21
CA PHE A 79 27.70 -11.80 -5.27
C PHE A 79 27.79 -13.31 -5.44
N ALA A 80 27.72 -13.79 -6.66
CA ALA A 80 27.91 -15.19 -6.98
C ALA A 80 28.93 -15.35 -8.13
N ALA A 81 29.95 -16.15 -7.89
CA ALA A 81 30.91 -16.54 -8.91
C ALA A 81 30.28 -17.55 -9.90
N PRO A 82 30.77 -17.63 -11.13
CA PRO A 82 30.41 -18.70 -12.06
C PRO A 82 30.58 -20.10 -11.49
N GLU A 83 29.91 -21.10 -12.07
CA GLU A 83 30.00 -22.48 -11.60
C GLU A 83 31.44 -23.00 -11.61
N GLY A 84 31.88 -23.50 -10.46
CA GLY A 84 33.24 -24.05 -10.29
C GLY A 84 34.30 -23.02 -9.92
N GLU A 85 33.94 -21.75 -9.80
CA GLU A 85 34.85 -20.67 -9.40
C GLU A 85 34.54 -20.16 -7.99
N SER A 86 35.52 -19.45 -7.38
CA SER A 86 35.43 -18.90 -6.05
C SER A 86 35.70 -17.41 -6.06
N LEU A 87 35.05 -16.68 -5.12
CA LEU A 87 35.16 -15.21 -4.96
C LEU A 87 36.55 -14.77 -4.46
N ASP A 88 37.37 -15.69 -3.93
CA ASP A 88 38.75 -15.44 -3.48
C ASP A 88 39.74 -15.22 -4.64
N THR A 89 39.31 -15.43 -5.91
CA THR A 89 40.10 -15.10 -7.07
C THR A 89 40.43 -13.60 -7.08
N PRO A 90 41.72 -13.23 -7.31
CA PRO A 90 42.15 -11.82 -7.22
C PRO A 90 41.35 -10.86 -8.11
N ALA A 91 40.90 -11.31 -9.28
CA ALA A 91 40.08 -10.52 -10.17
C ALA A 91 38.69 -10.22 -9.56
N TYR A 92 38.05 -11.19 -8.92
CA TYR A 92 36.73 -11.02 -8.31
C TYR A 92 36.82 -10.21 -7.02
N THR A 93 37.86 -10.45 -6.20
CA THR A 93 38.12 -9.67 -5.01
C THR A 93 38.28 -8.18 -5.36
N ALA A 94 39.11 -7.86 -6.35
CA ALA A 94 39.31 -6.47 -6.82
C ALA A 94 38.00 -5.86 -7.39
N ALA A 95 37.17 -6.63 -8.09
CA ALA A 95 35.90 -6.16 -8.63
C ALA A 95 34.86 -5.88 -7.54
N ILE A 96 34.82 -6.71 -6.48
CA ILE A 96 33.99 -6.47 -5.30
C ILE A 96 34.45 -5.21 -4.55
N ASP A 97 35.76 -5.01 -4.38
CA ASP A 97 36.32 -3.82 -3.74
C ASP A 97 35.99 -2.56 -4.57
N ALA A 98 36.06 -2.62 -5.90
CA ALA A 98 35.64 -1.54 -6.77
C ALA A 98 34.12 -1.26 -6.62
N THR A 99 33.29 -2.29 -6.48
CA THR A 99 31.86 -2.14 -6.21
C THR A 99 31.61 -1.44 -4.88
N ILE A 100 32.33 -1.82 -3.82
CA ILE A 100 32.25 -1.16 -2.51
C ILE A 100 32.60 0.32 -2.63
N ALA A 101 33.66 0.65 -3.40
CA ALA A 101 34.06 2.04 -3.63
C ALA A 101 33.01 2.86 -4.43
N GLU A 102 32.19 2.24 -5.30
CA GLU A 102 31.05 2.91 -5.92
C GLU A 102 29.89 3.11 -4.91
N ILE A 103 29.59 2.10 -4.08
CA ILE A 103 28.56 2.18 -3.03
C ILE A 103 28.90 3.32 -2.03
N ASP A 104 30.15 3.49 -1.66
CA ASP A 104 30.60 4.55 -0.74
C ASP A 104 30.36 5.97 -1.24
N LYS A 105 30.17 6.16 -2.55
CA LYS A 105 29.86 7.47 -3.16
C LYS A 105 28.40 7.86 -3.04
N ILE A 106 27.52 6.91 -2.76
CA ILE A 106 26.07 7.15 -2.64
C ILE A 106 25.81 7.88 -1.33
N ASP A 107 25.12 9.02 -1.40
CA ASP A 107 24.92 9.90 -0.24
C ASP A 107 24.03 9.25 0.83
N GLU A 108 23.04 8.48 0.45
CA GLU A 108 22.08 7.81 1.30
C GLU A 108 22.66 6.59 2.05
N VAL A 109 23.83 6.10 1.67
CA VAL A 109 24.53 5.05 2.42
C VAL A 109 24.93 5.58 3.80
N ASN A 110 24.58 4.80 4.84
CA ASN A 110 24.80 5.22 6.22
C ASN A 110 26.31 5.51 6.48
N PRO A 111 26.65 6.68 7.05
CA PRO A 111 28.03 7.06 7.31
C PRO A 111 28.81 6.07 8.19
N SER A 112 28.13 5.28 9.01
CA SER A 112 28.78 4.27 9.87
C SER A 112 29.50 3.16 9.11
N VAL A 113 29.09 2.90 7.85
CA VAL A 113 29.71 1.87 7.00
C VAL A 113 30.61 2.43 5.91
N LYS A 114 30.69 3.77 5.77
CA LYS A 114 31.64 4.43 4.85
C LYS A 114 33.08 4.38 5.38
N PRO A 115 34.08 4.63 4.53
CA PRO A 115 35.47 4.72 4.98
C PRO A 115 35.64 5.69 6.13
N GLY A 116 36.22 5.21 7.25
CA GLY A 116 36.38 5.99 8.48
C GLY A 116 35.17 5.94 9.44
N GLY A 117 34.10 5.24 9.11
CA GLY A 117 32.99 4.93 10.00
C GLY A 117 33.31 3.81 11.01
N GLU A 118 32.35 3.52 11.87
CA GLU A 118 32.53 2.49 12.92
C GLU A 118 32.70 1.07 12.39
N LYS A 119 32.02 0.74 11.27
CA LYS A 119 32.02 -0.57 10.62
C LYS A 119 32.07 -0.40 9.10
N PRO A 120 33.21 -0.03 8.51
CA PRO A 120 33.30 0.15 7.07
C PRO A 120 32.93 -1.14 6.33
N LEU A 121 32.34 -0.97 5.14
CA LEU A 121 32.00 -2.10 4.28
C LEU A 121 33.28 -2.90 3.98
N ALA A 122 33.16 -4.20 4.10
CA ALA A 122 34.27 -5.12 3.85
C ALA A 122 33.91 -6.12 2.73
N ASN A 123 34.91 -6.48 1.96
CA ASN A 123 34.81 -7.57 1.00
C ASN A 123 34.42 -8.86 1.74
N PRO A 124 33.46 -9.66 1.25
CA PRO A 124 33.02 -10.89 1.92
C PRO A 124 34.15 -11.88 2.20
N VAL A 125 35.17 -11.94 1.34
CA VAL A 125 36.35 -12.80 1.53
C VAL A 125 37.17 -12.34 2.71
N ALA A 126 37.57 -11.08 2.75
CA ALA A 126 38.32 -10.47 3.86
C ALA A 126 37.49 -10.45 5.15
N GLY A 127 36.18 -10.18 5.06
CA GLY A 127 35.27 -10.22 6.19
C GLY A 127 35.15 -11.61 6.82
N ASN A 128 35.16 -12.65 6.00
CA ASN A 128 35.17 -14.04 6.48
C ASN A 128 36.47 -14.37 7.24
N GLU A 129 37.61 -13.98 6.70
CA GLU A 129 38.92 -14.20 7.35
C GLU A 129 38.93 -13.52 8.74
N SER A 130 38.49 -12.27 8.82
CA SER A 130 38.40 -11.52 10.07
C SER A 130 37.49 -12.18 11.10
N ILE A 131 36.33 -12.69 10.68
CA ILE A 131 35.37 -13.36 11.57
C ILE A 131 35.97 -14.68 12.10
N VAL A 132 36.58 -15.47 11.22
CA VAL A 132 37.22 -16.74 11.64
C VAL A 132 38.35 -16.50 12.64
N GLU A 133 39.18 -15.47 12.40
CA GLU A 133 40.26 -15.11 13.29
C GLU A 133 39.77 -14.68 14.67
N GLN A 134 38.79 -13.75 14.70
CA GLN A 134 38.19 -13.29 15.97
C GLN A 134 37.51 -14.40 16.77
N TYR A 135 36.81 -15.32 16.13
CA TYR A 135 36.15 -16.42 16.79
C TYR A 135 37.15 -17.46 17.33
N ASN A 136 38.22 -17.73 16.61
CA ASN A 136 39.29 -18.62 17.06
C ASN A 136 40.03 -18.03 18.29
N GLU A 137 40.30 -16.73 18.29
CA GLU A 137 40.90 -16.02 19.40
C GLU A 137 40.01 -16.08 20.65
N LYS A 138 38.73 -15.66 20.53
CA LYS A 138 37.75 -15.70 21.63
C LYS A 138 37.47 -17.12 22.11
N ALA A 139 37.42 -18.09 21.21
CA ALA A 139 37.23 -19.49 21.58
C ALA A 139 38.39 -20.02 22.44
N THR A 140 39.61 -19.62 22.10
CA THR A 140 40.82 -19.98 22.86
C THR A 140 40.78 -19.36 24.25
N GLU A 141 40.41 -18.10 24.37
CA GLU A 141 40.24 -17.40 25.64
C GLU A 141 39.15 -18.02 26.53
N ALA A 142 38.01 -18.40 25.91
CA ALA A 142 36.84 -18.95 26.59
C ALA A 142 36.96 -20.49 26.87
N GLY A 143 37.99 -21.16 26.37
CA GLY A 143 38.11 -22.63 26.46
C GLY A 143 37.02 -23.36 25.66
N THR A 144 36.50 -22.74 24.60
CA THR A 144 35.47 -23.33 23.75
C THR A 144 36.10 -24.39 22.83
N ALA A 145 35.37 -25.48 22.57
CA ALA A 145 35.81 -26.51 21.67
C ALA A 145 36.00 -25.97 20.22
N PRO A 146 37.07 -26.32 19.50
CA PRO A 146 37.39 -25.76 18.20
C PRO A 146 36.29 -25.97 17.15
N ASP A 147 35.57 -27.07 17.19
CA ASP A 147 34.45 -27.41 16.32
C ASP A 147 33.24 -26.45 16.53
N VAL A 148 32.97 -26.10 17.79
CA VAL A 148 31.93 -25.13 18.14
C VAL A 148 32.35 -23.73 17.71
N ALA A 149 33.62 -23.35 17.86
CA ALA A 149 34.13 -22.08 17.41
C ALA A 149 34.01 -21.95 15.85
N ALA A 150 34.42 -22.99 15.15
CA ALA A 150 34.30 -23.04 13.67
C ALA A 150 32.86 -22.97 13.20
N ALA A 151 31.92 -23.68 13.87
CA ALA A 151 30.51 -23.63 13.55
C ALA A 151 29.92 -22.22 13.79
N ASN A 152 30.29 -21.55 14.87
CA ASN A 152 29.85 -20.19 15.16
C ASN A 152 30.42 -19.17 14.16
N ALA A 153 31.70 -19.28 13.81
CA ALA A 153 32.33 -18.44 12.80
C ALA A 153 31.65 -18.62 11.42
N ALA A 154 31.41 -19.88 11.05
CA ALA A 154 30.70 -20.20 9.82
C ALA A 154 29.29 -19.62 9.78
N ALA A 155 28.52 -19.71 10.87
CA ALA A 155 27.16 -19.16 10.94
C ALA A 155 27.10 -17.64 10.72
N LEU A 156 28.15 -16.91 11.06
CA LEU A 156 28.27 -15.45 10.92
C LEU A 156 29.04 -15.02 9.65
N SER A 157 29.67 -15.96 8.96
CA SER A 157 30.45 -15.66 7.76
C SER A 157 29.61 -14.96 6.69
N PRO A 158 30.10 -13.88 6.06
CA PRO A 158 29.48 -13.29 4.88
C PRO A 158 29.72 -14.11 3.59
N LEU A 159 30.56 -15.13 3.66
CA LEU A 159 30.95 -15.99 2.54
C LEU A 159 30.33 -17.38 2.70
N SER A 160 29.93 -18.00 1.59
CA SER A 160 29.49 -19.41 1.58
C SER A 160 30.63 -20.37 1.89
N PRO A 161 30.38 -21.58 2.41
CA PRO A 161 31.42 -22.57 2.70
C PRO A 161 32.27 -22.92 1.47
N ASN A 162 31.67 -22.89 0.29
CA ASN A 162 32.35 -23.17 -0.98
C ASN A 162 33.04 -21.92 -1.58
N GLY A 163 33.01 -20.78 -0.90
CA GLY A 163 33.62 -19.54 -1.36
C GLY A 163 32.99 -18.89 -2.60
N ASN A 164 31.88 -19.44 -3.12
CA ASN A 164 31.30 -19.01 -4.39
C ASN A 164 30.18 -17.96 -4.26
N ILE A 165 29.65 -17.73 -3.05
CA ILE A 165 28.61 -16.72 -2.79
C ILE A 165 29.02 -15.85 -1.61
N GLY A 166 29.05 -14.55 -1.80
CA GLY A 166 29.34 -13.55 -0.77
C GLY A 166 28.19 -12.56 -0.61
N ILE A 167 28.01 -12.04 0.60
CA ILE A 167 26.95 -11.08 0.94
C ILE A 167 27.59 -9.85 1.58
N ILE A 168 27.11 -8.68 1.18
CA ILE A 168 27.38 -7.39 1.82
C ILE A 168 26.07 -6.75 2.17
N ASP A 169 25.84 -6.43 3.44
CA ASP A 169 24.70 -5.65 3.90
C ASP A 169 25.09 -4.16 3.99
N VAL A 170 24.38 -3.34 3.27
CA VAL A 170 24.60 -1.89 3.16
C VAL A 170 23.43 -1.18 3.84
N PRO A 171 23.58 -0.67 5.04
CA PRO A 171 22.55 0.15 5.69
C PRO A 171 22.38 1.47 4.94
N ILE A 172 21.14 1.85 4.71
CA ILE A 172 20.73 3.09 4.07
C ILE A 172 20.16 4.02 5.13
N SER A 173 20.54 5.30 5.07
CA SER A 173 19.99 6.32 5.97
C SER A 173 18.58 6.71 5.55
N GLY A 174 17.68 6.94 6.51
CA GLY A 174 16.29 7.32 6.26
C GLY A 174 15.31 6.15 6.35
N ASP A 175 14.06 6.44 6.01
CA ASP A 175 12.95 5.48 6.07
C ASP A 175 12.70 4.80 4.72
N LEU A 176 11.93 3.70 4.72
CA LEU A 176 11.54 3.00 3.50
C LEU A 176 10.78 3.90 2.49
N ALA A 177 10.13 4.96 2.98
CA ALA A 177 9.47 5.95 2.13
C ALA A 177 10.45 6.84 1.35
N ASP A 178 11.70 6.95 1.81
CA ASP A 178 12.76 7.73 1.19
C ASP A 178 13.48 6.93 0.08
N VAL A 179 13.20 5.63 -0.04
CA VAL A 179 13.77 4.76 -1.08
C VAL A 179 13.12 5.07 -2.43
N THR A 180 13.74 5.96 -3.17
CA THR A 180 13.31 6.36 -4.51
C THR A 180 13.76 5.36 -5.59
N ASP A 181 13.15 5.42 -6.77
CA ASP A 181 13.59 4.62 -7.93
C ASP A 181 14.97 5.06 -8.41
N GLU A 182 15.35 6.31 -8.16
CA GLU A 182 16.68 6.86 -8.44
C GLU A 182 17.73 6.18 -7.57
N LEU A 183 17.52 6.14 -6.25
CA LEU A 183 18.39 5.41 -5.32
C LEU A 183 18.52 3.92 -5.68
N ARG A 184 17.42 3.27 -6.07
CA ARG A 184 17.47 1.87 -6.55
C ARG A 184 18.34 1.71 -7.80
N THR A 185 18.26 2.67 -8.70
CA THR A 185 19.07 2.68 -9.92
C THR A 185 20.56 2.90 -9.60
N GLU A 186 20.88 3.87 -8.74
CA GLU A 186 22.25 4.13 -8.29
C GLU A 186 22.86 2.93 -7.59
N LEU A 187 22.13 2.28 -6.67
CA LEU A 187 22.56 1.04 -6.04
C LEU A 187 22.76 -0.09 -7.08
N GLY A 188 21.89 -0.11 -8.10
CA GLY A 188 22.02 -1.04 -9.23
C GLY A 188 23.29 -0.80 -10.05
N ASP A 189 23.57 0.44 -10.38
CA ASP A 189 24.72 0.84 -11.20
C ASP A 189 26.05 0.68 -10.44
N ALA A 190 26.07 0.87 -9.13
CA ALA A 190 27.23 0.62 -8.28
C ALA A 190 27.75 -0.83 -8.37
N ALA A 191 26.92 -1.80 -8.77
CA ALA A 191 27.31 -3.19 -8.97
C ALA A 191 27.99 -3.46 -10.35
N ALA A 192 28.13 -2.44 -11.21
CA ALA A 192 28.70 -2.62 -12.55
C ALA A 192 30.12 -3.24 -12.53
N PRO A 193 31.08 -2.81 -11.68
CA PRO A 193 32.41 -3.40 -11.67
C PRO A 193 32.41 -4.92 -11.44
N ALA A 194 31.56 -5.39 -10.53
CA ALA A 194 31.46 -6.83 -10.25
C ALA A 194 30.79 -7.60 -11.41
N ARG A 195 29.76 -7.02 -12.05
CA ARG A 195 29.10 -7.62 -13.21
C ARG A 195 30.03 -7.69 -14.43
N ASP A 196 30.81 -6.64 -14.68
CA ASP A 196 31.77 -6.57 -15.77
C ASP A 196 32.90 -7.59 -15.62
N ALA A 197 33.24 -7.94 -14.37
CA ALA A 197 34.17 -9.00 -14.06
C ALA A 197 33.58 -10.42 -14.24
N GLY A 198 32.30 -10.56 -14.57
CA GLY A 198 31.62 -11.84 -14.78
C GLY A 198 30.89 -12.39 -13.55
N LEU A 199 30.81 -11.65 -12.44
CA LEU A 199 30.02 -12.05 -11.29
C LEU A 199 28.51 -11.81 -11.52
N THR A 200 27.70 -12.73 -11.03
CA THR A 200 26.26 -12.48 -10.90
C THR A 200 26.02 -11.67 -9.62
N VAL A 201 25.46 -10.46 -9.77
CA VAL A 201 25.14 -9.61 -8.62
C VAL A 201 23.64 -9.36 -8.56
N ALA A 202 23.02 -9.76 -7.46
CA ALA A 202 21.63 -9.44 -7.13
C ALA A 202 21.56 -8.56 -5.90
N ILE A 203 20.62 -7.59 -5.92
CA ILE A 203 20.42 -6.66 -4.82
C ILE A 203 19.09 -7.01 -4.16
N GLY A 204 19.17 -7.39 -2.90
CA GLY A 204 18.06 -7.68 -2.00
C GLY A 204 17.94 -6.63 -0.91
N GLY A 205 17.41 -7.05 0.24
CA GLY A 205 17.16 -6.16 1.38
C GLY A 205 15.84 -5.41 1.28
N THR A 206 15.64 -4.45 2.17
CA THR A 206 14.41 -3.66 2.22
C THR A 206 14.28 -2.71 1.03
N VAL A 207 15.40 -2.24 0.46
CA VAL A 207 15.39 -1.39 -0.76
C VAL A 207 14.84 -2.11 -1.99
N ALA A 208 14.97 -3.44 -2.06
CA ALA A 208 14.48 -4.23 -3.17
C ALA A 208 13.01 -4.63 -3.03
N GLN A 209 12.37 -4.30 -1.91
CA GLN A 209 10.94 -4.48 -1.75
C GLN A 209 10.21 -3.39 -2.54
N ASP A 210 9.19 -3.80 -3.31
CA ASP A 210 8.32 -2.87 -4.03
C ASP A 210 7.51 -2.06 -3.01
N GLY A 211 8.13 -1.02 -2.49
CA GLY A 211 7.47 0.02 -1.72
C GLY A 211 6.78 1.03 -2.63
N SER A 212 6.01 0.55 -3.64
CA SER A 212 5.25 1.46 -4.49
C SER A 212 4.36 2.33 -3.60
N PRO A 213 4.55 3.65 -3.61
CA PRO A 213 3.72 4.53 -2.79
C PRO A 213 2.25 4.36 -3.18
N PRO A 214 1.31 4.57 -2.22
CA PRO A 214 -0.11 4.57 -2.52
C PRO A 214 -0.41 5.63 -3.59
N GLY A 215 -1.14 5.24 -4.64
CA GLY A 215 -1.40 6.09 -5.82
C GLY A 215 -0.67 5.62 -7.08
N GLY A 216 -0.14 4.40 -7.06
CA GLY A 216 0.55 3.80 -8.19
C GLY A 216 -0.35 3.34 -9.34
N THR A 217 0.20 2.54 -10.23
CA THR A 217 -0.48 2.04 -11.44
C THR A 217 -1.74 1.23 -11.13
N SER A 218 -1.78 0.51 -10.00
CA SER A 218 -2.92 -0.31 -9.58
C SER A 218 -4.17 0.52 -9.29
N GLU A 219 -4.02 1.65 -8.60
CA GLU A 219 -5.11 2.57 -8.29
C GLU A 219 -5.62 3.27 -9.55
N LEU A 220 -4.73 3.64 -10.47
CA LEU A 220 -5.12 4.22 -11.76
C LEU A 220 -5.91 3.21 -12.60
N VAL A 221 -5.49 1.94 -12.65
CA VAL A 221 -6.24 0.88 -13.33
C VAL A 221 -7.61 0.69 -12.67
N GLY A 222 -7.67 0.63 -11.33
CA GLY A 222 -8.92 0.55 -10.59
C GLY A 222 -9.86 1.72 -10.88
N LEU A 223 -9.34 2.94 -10.90
CA LEU A 223 -10.09 4.15 -11.24
C LEU A 223 -10.59 4.13 -12.70
N ALA A 224 -9.77 3.66 -13.63
CA ALA A 224 -10.15 3.52 -15.03
C ALA A 224 -11.27 2.49 -15.22
N VAL A 225 -11.18 1.33 -14.55
CA VAL A 225 -12.25 0.32 -14.54
C VAL A 225 -13.53 0.89 -13.95
N ALA A 226 -13.45 1.60 -12.82
CA ALA A 226 -14.59 2.27 -12.22
C ALA A 226 -15.22 3.31 -13.19
N ALA A 227 -14.40 4.07 -13.89
CA ALA A 227 -14.87 5.03 -14.91
C ALA A 227 -15.65 4.33 -16.03
N VAL A 228 -15.15 3.20 -16.53
CA VAL A 228 -15.83 2.41 -17.57
C VAL A 228 -17.16 1.85 -17.05
N VAL A 229 -17.19 1.30 -15.84
CA VAL A 229 -18.42 0.79 -15.22
C VAL A 229 -19.46 1.91 -15.05
N LEU A 230 -19.04 3.07 -14.55
CA LEU A 230 -19.91 4.23 -14.37
C LEU A 230 -20.42 4.76 -15.72
N LEU A 231 -19.59 4.77 -16.77
CA LEU A 231 -19.98 5.13 -18.14
C LEU A 231 -21.05 4.18 -18.68
N ILE A 232 -20.88 2.89 -18.47
CA ILE A 232 -21.88 1.87 -18.87
C ILE A 232 -23.19 2.05 -18.08
N MET A 233 -23.08 2.31 -16.78
CA MET A 233 -24.25 2.44 -15.91
C MET A 233 -25.09 3.69 -16.18
N PHE A 234 -24.42 4.85 -16.35
CA PHE A 234 -25.11 6.12 -16.57
C PHE A 234 -25.33 6.46 -18.04
N GLY A 235 -24.53 5.89 -18.95
CA GLY A 235 -24.55 6.20 -20.37
C GLY A 235 -24.20 7.67 -20.68
N SER A 236 -23.52 8.35 -19.77
CA SER A 236 -23.17 9.76 -19.84
C SER A 236 -21.82 10.03 -19.20
N ALA A 237 -20.91 10.65 -19.92
CA ALA A 237 -19.59 10.99 -19.43
C ALA A 237 -19.64 12.00 -18.26
N ALA A 238 -20.55 12.98 -18.31
CA ALA A 238 -20.73 13.93 -17.23
C ALA A 238 -21.21 13.22 -15.94
N ALA A 239 -22.21 12.35 -16.05
CA ALA A 239 -22.73 11.62 -14.90
C ALA A 239 -21.71 10.63 -14.31
N ALA A 240 -20.92 9.96 -15.15
CA ALA A 240 -19.83 9.09 -14.70
C ALA A 240 -18.69 9.87 -14.02
N GLY A 241 -18.37 11.06 -14.52
CA GLY A 241 -17.33 11.91 -13.96
C GLY A 241 -17.66 12.50 -12.58
N LEU A 242 -18.94 12.72 -12.26
CA LEU A 242 -19.34 13.31 -10.98
C LEU A 242 -18.90 12.47 -9.76
N PRO A 243 -19.18 11.17 -9.66
CA PRO A 243 -18.69 10.33 -8.57
C PRO A 243 -17.15 10.27 -8.50
N LEU A 244 -16.47 10.24 -9.65
CA LEU A 244 -15.01 10.20 -9.72
C LEU A 244 -14.38 11.48 -9.17
N ILE A 245 -14.87 12.65 -9.59
CA ILE A 245 -14.40 13.94 -9.07
C ILE A 245 -14.66 14.03 -7.56
N THR A 246 -15.84 13.60 -7.13
CA THR A 246 -16.22 13.57 -5.72
C THR A 246 -15.25 12.69 -4.90
N ALA A 247 -14.91 11.51 -5.43
CA ALA A 247 -13.97 10.59 -4.81
C ALA A 247 -12.54 11.15 -4.76
N ILE A 248 -12.05 11.73 -5.85
CA ILE A 248 -10.70 12.33 -5.92
C ILE A 248 -10.55 13.45 -4.90
N VAL A 249 -11.54 14.33 -4.80
CA VAL A 249 -11.52 15.42 -3.79
C VAL A 249 -11.56 14.85 -2.38
N GLY A 250 -12.40 13.84 -2.12
CA GLY A 250 -12.51 13.19 -0.82
C GLY A 250 -11.22 12.51 -0.37
N ILE A 251 -10.60 11.76 -1.29
CA ILE A 251 -9.32 11.09 -1.04
C ILE A 251 -8.21 12.12 -0.83
N GLY A 252 -8.15 13.16 -1.68
CA GLY A 252 -7.17 14.22 -1.52
C GLY A 252 -7.22 14.85 -0.14
N ILE A 253 -8.42 15.21 0.33
CA ILE A 253 -8.60 15.76 1.69
C ILE A 253 -8.21 14.73 2.75
N SER A 254 -8.64 13.48 2.63
CA SER A 254 -8.35 12.43 3.61
C SER A 254 -6.84 12.15 3.70
N SER A 255 -6.17 11.97 2.56
CA SER A 255 -4.74 11.69 2.50
C SER A 255 -3.93 12.85 3.08
N LEU A 256 -4.20 14.09 2.66
CA LEU A 256 -3.52 15.28 3.19
C LEU A 256 -3.76 15.48 4.69
N THR A 257 -4.96 15.17 5.18
CA THR A 257 -5.28 15.24 6.62
C THR A 257 -4.51 14.18 7.42
N ILE A 258 -4.39 12.95 6.88
CA ILE A 258 -3.60 11.88 7.50
C ILE A 258 -2.12 12.25 7.50
N THR A 259 -1.59 12.77 6.38
CA THR A 259 -0.22 13.28 6.31
C THR A 259 0.03 14.42 7.30
N THR A 260 -0.93 15.34 7.48
CA THR A 260 -0.84 16.36 8.54
C THR A 260 -0.80 15.74 9.93
N ALA A 261 -1.59 14.68 10.16
CA ALA A 261 -1.65 14.00 11.46
C ALA A 261 -0.35 13.26 11.80
N SER A 262 0.49 12.88 10.82
CA SER A 262 1.80 12.26 11.08
C SER A 262 2.77 13.20 11.84
N GLY A 263 2.56 14.50 11.78
CA GLY A 263 3.35 15.45 12.57
C GLY A 263 2.99 15.49 14.07
N PHE A 264 1.86 14.89 14.45
CA PHE A 264 1.37 14.88 15.83
C PHE A 264 1.28 13.47 16.43
N ALA A 265 1.36 12.44 15.61
CA ALA A 265 1.28 11.05 16.02
C ALA A 265 2.22 10.21 15.12
N SER A 266 2.91 9.24 15.72
CA SER A 266 3.72 8.28 14.97
C SER A 266 2.80 7.36 14.17
N LEU A 267 2.55 7.69 12.91
CA LEU A 267 1.74 6.87 12.00
C LEU A 267 2.64 5.92 11.22
N THR A 268 2.15 4.69 11.00
CA THR A 268 2.86 3.75 10.12
C THR A 268 2.69 4.15 8.66
N SER A 269 3.71 3.90 7.83
CA SER A 269 3.70 4.21 6.39
C SER A 269 2.56 3.51 5.63
N PHE A 270 2.03 2.39 6.13
CA PHE A 270 0.88 1.68 5.57
C PHE A 270 -0.48 2.32 5.90
N THR A 271 -0.54 3.22 6.88
CA THR A 271 -1.80 3.85 7.33
C THR A 271 -2.53 4.60 6.22
N PRO A 272 -1.87 5.45 5.40
CA PRO A 272 -2.54 6.14 4.30
C PRO A 272 -3.09 5.20 3.23
N ILE A 273 -2.41 4.07 2.97
CA ILE A 273 -2.78 3.12 1.91
C ILE A 273 -4.20 2.59 2.13
N LEU A 274 -4.46 2.04 3.32
CA LEU A 274 -5.79 1.50 3.65
C LEU A 274 -6.86 2.59 3.61
N ALA A 275 -6.54 3.78 4.12
CA ALA A 275 -7.48 4.90 4.13
C ALA A 275 -7.85 5.35 2.70
N VAL A 276 -6.88 5.43 1.79
CA VAL A 276 -7.10 5.75 0.38
C VAL A 276 -7.94 4.68 -0.30
N MET A 277 -7.61 3.39 -0.13
CA MET A 277 -8.33 2.28 -0.75
C MET A 277 -9.81 2.25 -0.32
N ILE A 278 -10.07 2.27 0.99
CA ILE A 278 -11.45 2.26 1.52
C ILE A 278 -12.17 3.56 1.18
N GLY A 279 -11.49 4.71 1.34
CA GLY A 279 -12.04 6.01 1.02
C GLY A 279 -12.48 6.12 -0.44
N LEU A 280 -11.67 5.63 -1.39
CA LEU A 280 -11.98 5.62 -2.82
C LEU A 280 -13.24 4.80 -3.10
N ALA A 281 -13.27 3.56 -2.63
CA ALA A 281 -14.39 2.66 -2.85
C ALA A 281 -15.71 3.26 -2.31
N VAL A 282 -15.67 3.71 -1.06
CA VAL A 282 -16.84 4.26 -0.37
C VAL A 282 -17.30 5.58 -1.01
N ALA A 283 -16.38 6.47 -1.39
CA ALA A 283 -16.73 7.76 -2.00
C ALA A 283 -17.40 7.58 -3.37
N ILE A 284 -16.92 6.66 -4.19
CA ILE A 284 -17.54 6.32 -5.48
C ILE A 284 -18.92 5.73 -5.26
N ASP A 285 -19.04 4.70 -4.40
CA ASP A 285 -20.30 3.99 -4.15
C ASP A 285 -21.39 4.93 -3.59
N TYR A 286 -21.07 5.73 -2.59
CA TYR A 286 -22.05 6.61 -1.97
C TYR A 286 -22.50 7.73 -2.91
N SER A 287 -21.57 8.27 -3.69
CA SER A 287 -21.90 9.22 -4.75
C SER A 287 -22.77 8.59 -5.83
N LEU A 288 -22.47 7.34 -6.19
CA LEU A 288 -23.24 6.55 -7.14
C LEU A 288 -24.71 6.38 -6.68
N PHE A 289 -24.92 5.98 -5.42
CA PHE A 289 -26.26 5.80 -4.86
C PHE A 289 -27.09 7.08 -4.90
N ILE A 290 -26.51 8.20 -4.50
CA ILE A 290 -27.21 9.50 -4.53
C ILE A 290 -27.48 9.93 -5.98
N LEU A 291 -26.51 9.76 -6.87
CA LEU A 291 -26.67 10.16 -8.29
C LEU A 291 -27.69 9.29 -9.02
N ALA A 292 -27.71 7.97 -8.76
CA ALA A 292 -28.71 7.07 -9.32
C ALA A 292 -30.12 7.44 -8.83
N ARG A 293 -30.27 7.71 -7.53
CA ARG A 293 -31.55 8.18 -6.98
C ARG A 293 -31.95 9.52 -7.53
N TYR A 294 -31.03 10.46 -7.69
CA TYR A 294 -31.31 11.76 -8.31
C TYR A 294 -31.83 11.59 -9.75
N ARG A 295 -31.23 10.68 -10.54
CA ARG A 295 -31.69 10.37 -11.90
C ARG A 295 -33.14 9.88 -11.90
N HIS A 296 -33.48 8.99 -10.97
CA HIS A 296 -34.85 8.50 -10.81
C HIS A 296 -35.82 9.63 -10.41
N GLU A 297 -35.46 10.47 -9.42
CA GLU A 297 -36.31 11.59 -9.00
C GLU A 297 -36.59 12.61 -10.13
N LEU A 298 -35.67 12.74 -11.10
CA LEU A 298 -35.89 13.58 -12.28
C LEU A 298 -36.99 13.04 -13.22
N THR A 299 -37.37 11.76 -13.12
CA THR A 299 -38.52 11.23 -13.86
C THR A 299 -39.86 11.57 -13.16
N LEU A 300 -39.82 11.89 -11.88
CA LEU A 300 -40.98 12.16 -11.05
C LEU A 300 -41.26 13.67 -10.85
N THR A 301 -40.28 14.54 -11.11
CA THR A 301 -40.42 16.00 -10.94
C THR A 301 -39.49 16.78 -11.88
N ASP A 302 -40.00 17.85 -12.45
CA ASP A 302 -39.22 18.80 -13.26
C ASP A 302 -38.33 19.71 -12.40
N ASN A 303 -38.60 19.78 -11.10
CA ASN A 303 -37.85 20.63 -10.18
C ASN A 303 -36.58 19.90 -9.69
N ARG A 304 -35.45 20.25 -10.30
CA ARG A 304 -34.15 19.64 -10.01
C ARG A 304 -33.69 19.82 -8.56
N GLU A 305 -34.00 20.94 -7.93
CA GLU A 305 -33.70 21.18 -6.54
C GLU A 305 -34.47 20.21 -5.64
N GLU A 306 -35.75 19.99 -5.98
CA GLU A 306 -36.60 19.03 -5.27
C GLU A 306 -36.08 17.60 -5.47
N ALA A 307 -35.71 17.25 -6.71
CA ALA A 307 -35.13 15.93 -7.02
C ALA A 307 -33.83 15.66 -6.23
N VAL A 308 -32.93 16.64 -6.11
CA VAL A 308 -31.73 16.51 -5.28
C VAL A 308 -32.08 16.36 -3.81
N GLY A 309 -32.99 17.17 -3.31
CA GLY A 309 -33.46 17.07 -1.92
C GLY A 309 -33.98 15.68 -1.58
N ARG A 310 -34.86 15.13 -2.43
CA ARG A 310 -35.41 13.78 -2.27
C ARG A 310 -34.33 12.70 -2.38
N ALA A 311 -33.43 12.81 -3.33
CA ALA A 311 -32.32 11.85 -3.50
C ALA A 311 -31.43 11.81 -2.26
N VAL A 312 -31.00 12.97 -1.72
CA VAL A 312 -30.20 13.03 -0.51
C VAL A 312 -31.00 12.62 0.72
N GLY A 313 -32.30 12.93 0.80
CA GLY A 313 -33.17 12.53 1.90
C GLY A 313 -33.37 11.01 1.98
N THR A 314 -33.49 10.34 0.83
CA THR A 314 -33.72 8.87 0.75
C THR A 314 -32.41 8.09 0.68
N ALA A 315 -31.68 8.15 -0.43
CA ALA A 315 -30.41 7.44 -0.59
C ALA A 315 -29.34 7.92 0.41
N GLY A 316 -29.30 9.23 0.71
CA GLY A 316 -28.36 9.75 1.70
C GLY A 316 -28.59 9.23 3.11
N SER A 317 -29.84 8.86 3.51
CA SER A 317 -30.06 8.23 4.81
C SER A 317 -29.45 6.82 4.89
N ALA A 318 -29.50 6.06 3.81
CA ALA A 318 -28.83 4.77 3.70
C ALA A 318 -27.29 4.94 3.71
N VAL A 319 -26.77 5.96 3.02
CA VAL A 319 -25.34 6.30 3.00
C VAL A 319 -24.83 6.64 4.40
N VAL A 320 -25.56 7.45 5.17
CA VAL A 320 -25.17 7.80 6.56
C VAL A 320 -25.18 6.56 7.46
N PHE A 321 -26.20 5.71 7.35
CA PHE A 321 -26.26 4.48 8.12
C PHE A 321 -25.12 3.53 7.77
N ALA A 322 -24.89 3.28 6.48
CA ALA A 322 -23.81 2.43 6.00
C ALA A 322 -22.43 3.00 6.40
N GLY A 323 -22.21 4.31 6.23
CA GLY A 323 -20.98 4.96 6.64
C GLY A 323 -20.72 4.87 8.14
N ALA A 324 -21.75 5.10 8.96
CA ALA A 324 -21.62 4.95 10.40
C ALA A 324 -21.26 3.52 10.83
N THR A 325 -21.87 2.51 10.23
CA THR A 325 -21.54 1.10 10.53
C THR A 325 -20.09 0.75 10.14
N VAL A 326 -19.61 1.25 8.99
CA VAL A 326 -18.22 1.05 8.56
C VAL A 326 -17.26 1.77 9.52
N ILE A 327 -17.54 3.02 9.91
CA ILE A 327 -16.71 3.76 10.87
C ILE A 327 -16.63 3.03 12.21
N ILE A 328 -17.76 2.53 12.73
CA ILE A 328 -17.79 1.75 13.97
C ILE A 328 -16.94 0.50 13.85
N ALA A 329 -17.06 -0.24 12.75
CA ALA A 329 -16.26 -1.45 12.51
C ALA A 329 -14.76 -1.15 12.43
N LEU A 330 -14.36 -0.06 11.76
CA LEU A 330 -12.96 0.36 11.65
C LEU A 330 -12.39 0.83 12.99
N VAL A 331 -13.14 1.60 13.77
CA VAL A 331 -12.74 2.05 15.11
C VAL A 331 -12.64 0.86 16.07
N ALA A 332 -13.48 -0.17 15.90
CA ALA A 332 -13.44 -1.39 16.72
C ALA A 332 -12.13 -2.19 16.56
N LEU A 333 -11.30 -1.94 15.53
CA LEU A 333 -9.96 -2.51 15.41
C LEU A 333 -9.07 -2.18 16.62
N ARG A 334 -9.36 -1.10 17.34
CA ARG A 334 -8.67 -0.77 18.59
C ARG A 334 -8.79 -1.86 19.66
N VAL A 335 -9.85 -2.64 19.64
CA VAL A 335 -10.09 -3.70 20.64
C VAL A 335 -9.05 -4.83 20.51
N VAL A 336 -8.46 -4.98 19.33
CA VAL A 336 -7.40 -5.98 19.08
C VAL A 336 -6.12 -5.68 19.88
N GLY A 337 -5.90 -4.43 20.31
CA GLY A 337 -4.74 -4.03 21.11
C GLY A 337 -3.44 -3.85 20.32
N ILE A 338 -3.48 -3.96 19.00
CA ILE A 338 -2.32 -3.77 18.11
C ILE A 338 -2.29 -2.31 17.63
N PRO A 339 -1.25 -1.51 17.97
CA PRO A 339 -1.23 -0.08 17.69
C PRO A 339 -1.42 0.27 16.21
N PHE A 340 -0.69 -0.38 15.30
CA PHE A 340 -0.78 -0.07 13.88
C PHE A 340 -2.19 -0.36 13.29
N LEU A 341 -2.87 -1.43 13.74
CA LEU A 341 -4.25 -1.72 13.31
C LEU A 341 -5.22 -0.63 13.79
N SER A 342 -5.01 -0.12 14.99
CA SER A 342 -5.82 0.98 15.54
C SER A 342 -5.63 2.26 14.72
N GLN A 343 -4.39 2.60 14.36
CA GLN A 343 -4.06 3.76 13.53
C GLN A 343 -4.69 3.64 12.14
N MET A 344 -4.54 2.48 11.48
CA MET A 344 -5.17 2.21 10.19
C MET A 344 -6.70 2.31 10.27
N GLY A 345 -7.30 1.79 11.35
CA GLY A 345 -8.73 1.87 11.59
C GLY A 345 -9.23 3.32 11.75
N TYR A 346 -8.50 4.15 12.47
CA TYR A 346 -8.87 5.57 12.64
C TYR A 346 -8.71 6.35 11.33
N ALA A 347 -7.61 6.16 10.62
CA ALA A 347 -7.37 6.83 9.34
C ALA A 347 -8.41 6.45 8.29
N ALA A 348 -8.73 5.15 8.16
CA ALA A 348 -9.77 4.69 7.26
C ALA A 348 -11.17 5.17 7.69
N GLY A 349 -11.45 5.19 9.01
CA GLY A 349 -12.69 5.75 9.55
C GLY A 349 -12.87 7.25 9.23
N LEU A 350 -11.79 8.02 9.32
CA LEU A 350 -11.76 9.42 8.89
C LEU A 350 -12.03 9.57 7.39
N ALA A 351 -11.39 8.74 6.56
CA ALA A 351 -11.61 8.75 5.12
C ALA A 351 -13.08 8.45 4.76
N VAL A 352 -13.70 7.47 5.43
CA VAL A 352 -15.13 7.16 5.25
C VAL A 352 -16.02 8.31 5.71
N LEU A 353 -15.70 8.96 6.83
CA LEU A 353 -16.44 10.13 7.30
C LEU A 353 -16.41 11.26 6.25
N ILE A 354 -15.23 11.58 5.74
CA ILE A 354 -15.06 12.58 4.67
C ILE A 354 -15.84 12.17 3.42
N ALA A 355 -15.78 10.90 3.01
CA ALA A 355 -16.50 10.38 1.86
C ALA A 355 -18.04 10.55 2.01
N VAL A 356 -18.59 10.25 3.19
CA VAL A 356 -20.02 10.47 3.50
C VAL A 356 -20.37 11.95 3.39
N LEU A 357 -19.60 12.83 4.04
CA LEU A 357 -19.87 14.27 4.06
C LEU A 357 -19.79 14.87 2.64
N ILE A 358 -18.83 14.48 1.86
CA ILE A 358 -18.66 14.91 0.46
C ILE A 358 -19.82 14.42 -0.41
N ALA A 359 -20.22 13.16 -0.28
CA ALA A 359 -21.34 12.60 -1.03
C ALA A 359 -22.65 13.34 -0.71
N LEU A 360 -22.87 13.76 0.55
CA LEU A 360 -24.08 14.44 0.98
C LEU A 360 -24.10 15.95 0.68
N THR A 361 -22.95 16.56 0.42
CA THR A 361 -22.86 18.03 0.28
C THR A 361 -22.19 18.46 -1.03
N PHE A 362 -20.98 17.97 -1.32
CA PHE A 362 -20.23 18.34 -2.52
C PHE A 362 -20.91 17.85 -3.79
N LEU A 363 -21.35 16.58 -3.84
CA LEU A 363 -22.06 16.03 -4.99
C LEU A 363 -23.36 16.79 -5.31
N PRO A 364 -24.26 17.09 -4.34
CA PRO A 364 -25.42 17.95 -4.56
C PRO A 364 -25.05 19.35 -5.07
N ALA A 365 -23.96 19.94 -4.59
CA ALA A 365 -23.48 21.23 -5.08
C ALA A 365 -22.99 21.14 -6.53
N MET A 366 -22.28 20.07 -6.90
CA MET A 366 -21.87 19.78 -8.26
C MET A 366 -23.07 19.61 -9.19
N LEU A 367 -24.11 18.88 -8.75
CA LEU A 367 -25.37 18.77 -9.50
C LEU A 367 -26.01 20.13 -9.71
N GLY A 368 -25.94 21.03 -8.72
CA GLY A 368 -26.37 22.42 -8.82
C GLY A 368 -25.54 23.23 -9.82
N LEU A 369 -24.24 22.94 -9.97
CA LEU A 369 -23.36 23.59 -10.94
C LEU A 369 -23.68 23.15 -12.37
N PHE A 370 -23.75 21.82 -12.57
CA PHE A 370 -24.00 21.24 -13.91
C PHE A 370 -25.45 21.36 -14.37
N LYS A 371 -26.41 21.47 -13.44
CA LYS A 371 -27.85 21.60 -13.74
C LYS A 371 -28.30 20.57 -14.81
N GLY A 372 -28.80 21.05 -15.97
CA GLY A 372 -29.25 20.23 -17.07
C GLY A 372 -28.17 19.45 -17.81
N LYS A 373 -26.90 19.81 -17.60
CA LYS A 373 -25.75 19.14 -18.23
C LYS A 373 -25.21 17.98 -17.39
N ALA A 374 -25.77 17.69 -16.22
CA ALA A 374 -25.34 16.60 -15.35
C ALA A 374 -25.38 15.21 -16.05
N PHE A 375 -26.25 15.03 -17.06
CA PHE A 375 -26.33 13.82 -17.89
C PHE A 375 -25.99 14.13 -19.37
N ALA A 376 -25.12 15.10 -19.62
CA ALA A 376 -24.62 15.40 -20.96
C ALA A 376 -23.58 14.37 -21.42
N GLY A 377 -23.29 14.33 -22.72
CA GLY A 377 -22.33 13.39 -23.29
C GLY A 377 -22.87 11.97 -23.34
N LYS A 378 -24.11 11.80 -23.82
CA LYS A 378 -24.74 10.47 -23.96
C LYS A 378 -23.98 9.60 -24.95
N ILE A 379 -23.73 8.37 -24.54
CA ILE A 379 -23.05 7.35 -25.34
C ILE A 379 -24.11 6.59 -26.15
N LYS A 380 -23.97 6.56 -27.47
CA LYS A 380 -24.99 6.00 -28.41
C LYS A 380 -25.24 4.48 -28.19
N PHE A 381 -24.29 3.76 -27.64
CA PHE A 381 -24.36 2.30 -27.48
C PHE A 381 -24.91 1.85 -26.11
N VAL A 382 -25.15 2.78 -25.17
CA VAL A 382 -25.63 2.46 -23.84
C VAL A 382 -27.10 2.87 -23.72
N ASN A 383 -27.95 1.89 -23.36
CA ASN A 383 -29.37 2.19 -23.09
C ASN A 383 -29.48 2.96 -21.77
N THR A 384 -29.92 4.21 -21.87
CA THR A 384 -30.02 5.15 -20.75
C THR A 384 -31.41 5.19 -20.11
N THR A 385 -32.29 4.25 -20.43
CA THR A 385 -33.64 4.17 -19.86
C THR A 385 -33.54 3.86 -18.35
N ASP A 386 -34.37 4.54 -17.57
CA ASP A 386 -34.44 4.26 -16.12
C ASP A 386 -34.97 2.85 -15.90
N PRO A 387 -34.28 1.99 -15.14
CA PRO A 387 -34.76 0.63 -14.84
C PRO A 387 -36.08 0.59 -14.07
N GLU A 388 -36.43 1.66 -13.37
CA GLU A 388 -37.67 1.77 -12.57
C GLU A 388 -38.84 2.36 -13.39
N ASP A 389 -38.62 2.76 -14.67
CA ASP A 389 -39.70 3.22 -15.55
C ASP A 389 -40.57 2.03 -15.95
N PRO A 390 -41.89 2.03 -15.61
CA PRO A 390 -42.79 0.92 -15.92
C PRO A 390 -42.97 0.68 -17.44
N ASN A 391 -42.70 1.69 -18.27
CA ASN A 391 -42.85 1.64 -19.73
C ASN A 391 -41.51 1.30 -20.43
N ALA A 392 -40.45 1.15 -19.69
CA ALA A 392 -39.13 0.83 -20.27
C ALA A 392 -39.05 -0.64 -20.74
N PRO A 393 -38.35 -0.92 -21.85
CA PRO A 393 -38.07 -2.30 -22.23
C PRO A 393 -37.24 -3.01 -21.12
N PRO A 394 -37.52 -4.31 -20.85
CA PRO A 394 -36.88 -5.03 -19.76
C PRO A 394 -35.35 -5.03 -19.95
N THR A 395 -34.64 -4.48 -18.96
CA THR A 395 -33.19 -4.45 -18.92
C THR A 395 -32.61 -5.86 -18.75
N ASN A 396 -31.32 -6.05 -19.09
CA ASN A 396 -30.63 -7.32 -18.89
C ASN A 396 -30.66 -7.74 -17.41
N GLY A 397 -30.51 -6.79 -16.47
CA GLY A 397 -30.62 -7.04 -15.04
C GLY A 397 -31.99 -7.56 -14.63
N LEU A 398 -33.08 -6.98 -15.18
CA LEU A 398 -34.44 -7.45 -14.91
C LEU A 398 -34.68 -8.86 -15.49
N ARG A 399 -34.16 -9.14 -16.70
CA ARG A 399 -34.25 -10.49 -17.29
C ARG A 399 -33.54 -11.52 -16.44
N TRP A 400 -32.34 -11.19 -15.96
CA TRP A 400 -31.56 -12.05 -15.06
C TRP A 400 -32.26 -12.26 -13.71
N ALA A 401 -32.76 -11.21 -13.08
CA ALA A 401 -33.55 -11.30 -11.84
C ALA A 401 -34.79 -12.18 -12.01
N ARG A 402 -35.53 -12.00 -13.10
CA ARG A 402 -36.72 -12.85 -13.43
C ARG A 402 -36.32 -14.31 -13.65
N ALA A 403 -35.17 -14.60 -14.24
CA ALA A 403 -34.66 -15.95 -14.42
C ALA A 403 -34.32 -16.60 -13.08
N LEU A 404 -33.69 -15.88 -12.15
CA LEU A 404 -33.42 -16.36 -10.80
C LEU A 404 -34.69 -16.61 -9.99
N VAL A 405 -35.67 -15.69 -10.04
CA VAL A 405 -36.96 -15.84 -9.34
C VAL A 405 -37.75 -17.05 -9.88
N LYS A 406 -37.65 -17.32 -11.19
CA LYS A 406 -38.31 -18.51 -11.77
C LYS A 406 -37.73 -19.85 -11.29
N ARG A 407 -36.44 -19.90 -10.98
CA ARG A 407 -35.72 -21.10 -10.55
C ARG A 407 -34.79 -20.83 -9.38
N PRO A 408 -35.31 -20.45 -8.20
CA PRO A 408 -34.49 -20.01 -7.08
C PRO A 408 -33.51 -21.06 -6.59
N ALA A 409 -33.89 -22.33 -6.59
CA ALA A 409 -33.01 -23.43 -6.20
C ALA A 409 -31.79 -23.57 -7.13
N VAL A 410 -31.99 -23.39 -8.44
CA VAL A 410 -30.88 -23.44 -9.42
C VAL A 410 -29.90 -22.27 -9.18
N GLY A 411 -30.43 -21.07 -8.95
CA GLY A 411 -29.59 -19.90 -8.64
C GLY A 411 -28.79 -20.09 -7.35
N LEU A 412 -29.43 -20.62 -6.30
CA LEU A 412 -28.78 -20.92 -5.03
C LEU A 412 -27.66 -21.96 -5.20
N ILE A 413 -27.99 -23.11 -5.83
CA ILE A 413 -27.01 -24.20 -6.04
C ILE A 413 -25.84 -23.69 -6.89
N ALA A 414 -26.11 -22.98 -7.99
CA ALA A 414 -25.05 -22.42 -8.83
C ALA A 414 -24.15 -21.43 -8.05
N GLY A 415 -24.75 -20.58 -7.21
CA GLY A 415 -23.99 -19.66 -6.34
C GLY A 415 -23.11 -20.41 -5.32
N VAL A 416 -23.68 -21.41 -4.63
CA VAL A 416 -22.94 -22.22 -3.67
C VAL A 416 -21.80 -23.00 -4.34
N VAL A 417 -22.06 -23.62 -5.49
CA VAL A 417 -21.02 -24.35 -6.24
C VAL A 417 -19.91 -23.40 -6.69
N LEU A 418 -20.26 -22.23 -7.22
CA LEU A 418 -19.27 -21.22 -7.62
C LEU A 418 -18.41 -20.79 -6.43
N LEU A 419 -19.03 -20.49 -5.29
CA LEU A 419 -18.29 -20.11 -4.09
C LEU A 419 -17.43 -21.28 -3.55
N ALA A 420 -17.92 -22.52 -3.61
CA ALA A 420 -17.14 -23.69 -3.21
C ALA A 420 -15.92 -23.92 -4.11
N VAL A 421 -16.06 -23.70 -5.42
CA VAL A 421 -14.94 -23.78 -6.37
C VAL A 421 -13.90 -22.69 -6.09
N ILE A 422 -14.35 -21.46 -5.84
CA ILE A 422 -13.45 -20.33 -5.49
C ILE A 422 -12.78 -20.57 -4.13
N ALA A 423 -13.50 -21.15 -3.16
CA ALA A 423 -12.96 -21.46 -1.83
C ALA A 423 -12.08 -22.73 -1.82
N GLY A 424 -12.13 -23.57 -2.85
CA GLY A 424 -11.38 -24.83 -2.91
C GLY A 424 -9.89 -24.69 -2.59
N PRO A 425 -9.16 -23.71 -3.15
CA PRO A 425 -7.74 -23.50 -2.85
C PRO A 425 -7.42 -23.18 -1.38
N VAL A 426 -8.42 -22.78 -0.58
CA VAL A 426 -8.22 -22.43 0.84
C VAL A 426 -7.69 -23.60 1.66
N THR A 427 -8.03 -24.84 1.27
CA THR A 427 -7.56 -26.05 1.95
C THR A 427 -6.04 -26.26 1.85
N GLY A 428 -5.40 -25.66 0.83
CA GLY A 428 -3.94 -25.68 0.65
C GLY A 428 -3.24 -24.38 1.04
N LEU A 429 -3.97 -23.41 1.62
CA LEU A 429 -3.42 -22.11 1.99
C LEU A 429 -2.55 -22.25 3.25
N SER A 430 -1.27 -21.92 3.14
CA SER A 430 -0.39 -21.73 4.29
C SER A 430 -0.34 -20.25 4.64
N LEU A 431 -0.75 -19.90 5.86
CA LEU A 431 -0.65 -18.54 6.36
C LEU A 431 0.80 -18.27 6.77
N ALA A 432 1.47 -17.41 6.02
CA ALA A 432 2.81 -16.92 6.32
C ALA A 432 2.87 -15.42 6.01
N LEU A 433 3.81 -14.72 6.63
CA LEU A 433 4.12 -13.36 6.22
C LEU A 433 4.65 -13.38 4.77
N PRO A 434 4.30 -12.38 3.96
CA PRO A 434 4.88 -12.24 2.63
C PRO A 434 6.40 -12.26 2.72
N SER A 435 7.03 -13.13 1.95
CA SER A 435 8.49 -13.22 1.91
C SER A 435 8.96 -13.07 0.47
N THR A 436 10.20 -12.65 0.29
CA THR A 436 10.85 -12.56 -1.01
C THR A 436 10.85 -13.91 -1.76
N ALA A 437 10.68 -15.02 -1.03
CA ALA A 437 10.52 -16.36 -1.59
C ALA A 437 9.27 -16.52 -2.48
N THR A 438 8.25 -15.70 -2.29
CA THR A 438 6.98 -15.75 -3.03
C THR A 438 6.86 -14.63 -4.07
N ALA A 439 7.87 -13.75 -4.16
CA ALA A 439 7.92 -12.68 -5.16
C ALA A 439 8.12 -13.23 -6.58
N ASP A 440 7.83 -12.43 -7.58
CA ASP A 440 8.05 -12.79 -8.99
C ASP A 440 9.54 -13.09 -9.23
N PRO A 441 9.88 -14.21 -9.91
CA PRO A 441 11.27 -14.60 -10.19
C PRO A 441 12.10 -13.55 -10.94
N SER A 442 11.47 -12.62 -11.63
CA SER A 442 12.15 -11.53 -12.34
C SER A 442 12.56 -10.37 -11.44
N THR A 443 12.04 -10.30 -10.20
CA THR A 443 12.35 -9.19 -9.27
C THR A 443 13.74 -9.33 -8.67
N PRO A 444 14.48 -8.21 -8.47
CA PRO A 444 15.80 -8.22 -7.82
C PRO A 444 15.79 -8.88 -6.44
N ALA A 445 14.77 -8.59 -5.65
CA ALA A 445 14.58 -9.19 -4.32
C ALA A 445 14.52 -10.73 -4.37
N ARG A 446 13.79 -11.29 -5.34
CA ARG A 446 13.69 -12.74 -5.50
C ARG A 446 15.00 -13.34 -6.00
N GLN A 447 15.69 -12.69 -6.92
CA GLN A 447 16.99 -13.15 -7.41
C GLN A 447 18.02 -13.19 -6.27
N ALA A 448 18.07 -12.16 -5.44
CA ALA A 448 18.94 -12.13 -4.25
C ALA A 448 18.58 -13.25 -3.26
N TYR A 449 17.28 -13.48 -3.01
CA TYR A 449 16.82 -14.59 -2.16
C TYR A 449 17.25 -15.96 -2.71
N ASP A 450 17.09 -16.20 -4.01
CA ASP A 450 17.43 -17.49 -4.62
C ASP A 450 18.94 -17.76 -4.56
N LEU A 451 19.79 -16.74 -4.73
CA LEU A 451 21.25 -16.84 -4.53
C LEU A 451 21.59 -17.11 -3.05
N THR A 452 20.99 -16.36 -2.13
CA THR A 452 21.17 -16.54 -0.68
C THR A 452 20.75 -17.96 -0.25
N ARG A 453 19.65 -18.48 -0.80
CA ARG A 453 19.21 -19.86 -0.51
C ARG A 453 20.17 -20.92 -1.03
N ARG A 454 20.85 -20.69 -2.15
CA ARG A 454 21.91 -21.58 -2.66
C ARG A 454 23.09 -21.62 -1.69
N ARG A 455 23.46 -20.47 -1.11
CA ARG A 455 24.47 -20.38 -0.04
C ARG A 455 24.13 -21.27 1.16
N VAL A 456 22.87 -21.20 1.65
CA VAL A 456 22.43 -22.01 2.81
C VAL A 456 22.39 -23.51 2.50
N ARG A 457 22.10 -23.91 1.25
CA ARG A 457 22.09 -25.32 0.86
C ARG A 457 23.49 -25.93 0.68
N SER A 458 24.52 -25.12 0.62
CA SER A 458 25.91 -25.56 0.58
C SER A 458 26.49 -25.89 1.97
N TRP A 459 25.70 -25.66 3.02
CA TRP A 459 25.96 -26.12 4.41
C TRP A 459 25.37 -27.54 4.57
#